data_ba32d01bf89dd32a39743cc7e55b981e
#
_entry.id   ba32d01bf89dd32a39743cc7e55b981e
#
_cell.length_a   1.000
_cell.length_b   1.000
_cell.length_c   1.000
_cell.angle_alpha   90.00
_cell.angle_beta   90.00
_cell.angle_gamma   90.00
#
_symmetry.space_group_name_H-M   'P 1'
#
loop_
_entity.id
_entity.type
_entity.pdbx_description
1 polymer ?
#
loop_
_entity_poly.entity_id
_entity_poly.type
_entity_poly.pdbx_seq_one_letter_code
_entity_poly.pdbx_strand_id
1 'polypeptide(L)'
;EDGSIIQTSEDATAKAFTETVTNNANFQNKELYLLCNSGARGAQKATKLLGELGYNISTKEDGKVYTITNGAKGLELLYAMSGTDGNAVDGKTAVAAVGKDDVVILDVRATGNYGSGHLKGSMSTPVFNANGVAKTTDDQLSKDFTKYVTDNKATLEKKELYLLCNSGASGARAATALLKSAGYNLAKVHTITGGAKDA
;
A
#
# COMPACT_ATOMS: atom_id res chain seq x y z
N GLU A 1 -15.57 20.96 -4.66
CA GLU A 1 -14.85 20.05 -5.59
C GLU A 1 -15.31 18.62 -5.31
N ASP A 2 -15.74 17.89 -6.31
CA ASP A 2 -16.35 16.56 -6.19
C ASP A 2 -15.32 15.44 -5.95
N GLY A 3 -14.05 15.77 -5.67
CA GLY A 3 -12.95 14.84 -5.49
C GLY A 3 -12.49 14.16 -6.81
N SER A 4 -12.95 14.61 -7.95
CA SER A 4 -12.49 14.17 -9.27
C SER A 4 -11.33 15.07 -9.70
N ILE A 5 -10.12 14.56 -9.71
CA ILE A 5 -8.90 15.32 -10.01
C ILE A 5 -8.93 15.81 -11.47
N ILE A 6 -9.44 15.00 -12.40
CA ILE A 6 -9.52 15.34 -13.81
C ILE A 6 -10.95 15.79 -14.16
N GLN A 7 -11.17 17.08 -14.31
CA GLN A 7 -12.45 17.67 -14.71
C GLN A 7 -12.60 17.76 -16.24
N THR A 8 -11.55 18.20 -16.89
CA THR A 8 -11.51 18.40 -18.35
C THR A 8 -10.18 17.89 -18.92
N SER A 9 -10.06 17.81 -20.26
CA SER A 9 -8.80 17.51 -20.94
C SER A 9 -7.75 18.63 -20.76
N GLU A 10 -8.18 19.82 -20.39
CA GLU A 10 -7.30 20.96 -20.13
C GLU A 10 -6.71 20.98 -18.70
N ASP A 11 -7.23 20.15 -17.82
CA ASP A 11 -6.70 19.98 -16.46
C ASP A 11 -5.23 19.54 -16.49
N ALA A 12 -4.40 20.12 -15.61
CA ALA A 12 -2.98 19.82 -15.55
C ALA A 12 -2.69 18.33 -15.33
N THR A 13 -3.55 17.64 -14.55
CA THR A 13 -3.41 16.20 -14.32
C THR A 13 -3.77 15.40 -15.57
N ALA A 14 -4.79 15.85 -16.33
CA ALA A 14 -5.15 15.23 -17.60
C ALA A 14 -4.02 15.39 -18.64
N LYS A 15 -3.42 16.58 -18.73
CA LYS A 15 -2.27 16.85 -19.61
C LYS A 15 -1.07 15.96 -19.24
N ALA A 16 -0.69 15.90 -17.95
CA ALA A 16 0.40 15.06 -17.49
C ALA A 16 0.16 13.56 -17.76
N PHE A 17 -1.07 13.08 -17.57
CA PHE A 17 -1.46 11.73 -17.93
C PHE A 17 -1.31 11.47 -19.43
N THR A 18 -1.85 12.36 -20.25
CA THR A 18 -1.80 12.28 -21.72
C THR A 18 -0.36 12.28 -22.22
N GLU A 19 0.48 13.19 -21.73
CA GLU A 19 1.91 13.25 -22.06
C GLU A 19 2.64 11.96 -21.68
N THR A 20 2.38 11.42 -20.48
CA THR A 20 2.99 10.16 -20.02
C THR A 20 2.63 9.01 -20.95
N VAL A 21 1.37 8.90 -21.34
CA VAL A 21 0.89 7.82 -22.22
C VAL A 21 1.44 7.98 -23.64
N THR A 22 1.40 9.21 -24.18
CA THR A 22 1.84 9.49 -25.56
C THR A 22 3.35 9.28 -25.73
N ASN A 23 4.14 9.71 -24.72
CA ASN A 23 5.60 9.65 -24.79
C ASN A 23 6.18 8.27 -24.41
N ASN A 24 5.34 7.31 -24.01
CA ASN A 24 5.80 6.00 -23.60
C ASN A 24 5.43 4.91 -24.60
N ALA A 25 6.37 4.57 -25.48
CA ALA A 25 6.18 3.53 -26.50
C ALA A 25 5.81 2.15 -25.92
N ASN A 26 6.10 1.91 -24.61
CA ASN A 26 5.73 0.66 -23.97
C ASN A 26 4.22 0.48 -23.80
N PHE A 27 3.42 1.55 -23.88
CA PHE A 27 1.97 1.46 -23.82
C PHE A 27 1.31 1.13 -25.15
N GLN A 28 2.05 1.34 -26.24
CA GLN A 28 1.56 1.03 -27.60
C GLN A 28 1.32 -0.47 -27.75
N ASN A 29 0.16 -0.83 -28.29
CA ASN A 29 -0.23 -2.22 -28.54
C ASN A 29 -0.30 -3.14 -27.31
N LYS A 30 -0.35 -2.57 -26.10
CA LYS A 30 -0.51 -3.32 -24.85
C LYS A 30 -1.94 -3.25 -24.34
N GLU A 31 -2.29 -4.24 -23.54
CA GLU A 31 -3.47 -4.14 -22.69
C GLU A 31 -3.15 -3.23 -21.50
N LEU A 32 -4.03 -2.26 -21.26
CA LEU A 32 -3.87 -1.29 -20.18
C LEU A 32 -4.89 -1.57 -19.08
N TYR A 33 -4.41 -1.79 -17.89
CA TYR A 33 -5.24 -2.02 -16.70
C TYR A 33 -5.22 -0.78 -15.83
N LEU A 34 -6.36 -0.11 -15.70
CA LEU A 34 -6.50 1.14 -14.97
C LEU A 34 -6.84 0.86 -13.50
N LEU A 35 -5.93 1.23 -12.62
CA LEU A 35 -6.09 1.14 -11.18
C LEU A 35 -6.35 2.52 -10.59
N CYS A 36 -7.48 2.67 -9.91
CA CYS A 36 -7.75 3.78 -9.01
C CYS A 36 -8.26 3.27 -7.66
N ASN A 37 -8.54 4.15 -6.71
CA ASN A 37 -8.92 3.72 -5.35
C ASN A 37 -10.13 2.78 -5.30
N SER A 38 -11.15 3.03 -6.13
CA SER A 38 -12.43 2.28 -6.09
C SER A 38 -12.83 1.64 -7.43
N GLY A 39 -12.00 1.75 -8.46
CA GLY A 39 -12.36 1.27 -9.80
C GLY A 39 -13.46 2.10 -10.49
N ALA A 40 -13.71 3.33 -10.04
CA ALA A 40 -14.80 4.16 -10.55
C ALA A 40 -14.29 5.44 -11.24
N ARG A 41 -14.52 6.61 -10.65
CA ARG A 41 -14.30 7.92 -11.31
C ARG A 41 -12.92 8.12 -11.95
N GLY A 42 -11.85 7.79 -11.25
CA GLY A 42 -10.48 7.94 -11.79
C GLY A 42 -10.25 7.06 -13.02
N ALA A 43 -10.68 5.81 -12.95
CA ALA A 43 -10.57 4.89 -14.08
C ALA A 43 -11.43 5.33 -15.28
N GLN A 44 -12.67 5.77 -15.03
CA GLN A 44 -13.55 6.29 -16.09
C GLN A 44 -12.93 7.51 -16.80
N LYS A 45 -12.35 8.45 -16.06
CA LYS A 45 -11.66 9.61 -16.65
C LYS A 45 -10.44 9.20 -17.46
N ALA A 46 -9.61 8.30 -16.94
CA ALA A 46 -8.45 7.77 -17.66
C ALA A 46 -8.87 7.01 -18.94
N THR A 47 -9.92 6.18 -18.87
CA THR A 47 -10.47 5.49 -20.05
C THR A 47 -10.90 6.48 -21.13
N LYS A 48 -11.59 7.57 -20.75
CA LYS A 48 -12.00 8.61 -21.70
C LYS A 48 -10.78 9.25 -22.40
N LEU A 49 -9.77 9.64 -21.62
CA LEU A 49 -8.54 10.24 -22.17
C LEU A 49 -7.79 9.26 -23.09
N LEU A 50 -7.73 7.98 -22.75
CA LEU A 50 -7.14 6.95 -23.60
C LEU A 50 -7.92 6.81 -24.93
N GLY A 51 -9.24 6.86 -24.89
CA GLY A 51 -10.07 6.86 -26.08
C GLY A 51 -9.82 8.06 -26.99
N GLU A 52 -9.64 9.26 -26.41
CA GLU A 52 -9.27 10.48 -27.13
C GLU A 52 -7.87 10.36 -27.78
N LEU A 53 -6.98 9.56 -27.21
CA LEU A 53 -5.65 9.23 -27.75
C LEU A 53 -5.67 8.07 -28.78
N GLY A 54 -6.84 7.54 -29.11
CA GLY A 54 -7.00 6.47 -30.10
C GLY A 54 -6.79 5.05 -29.55
N TYR A 55 -6.71 4.86 -28.24
CA TYR A 55 -6.70 3.51 -27.67
C TYR A 55 -8.05 2.82 -27.81
N ASN A 56 -8.03 1.51 -28.05
CA ASN A 56 -9.26 0.74 -28.15
C ASN A 56 -9.89 0.54 -26.76
N ILE A 57 -10.87 1.37 -26.44
CA ILE A 57 -11.65 1.36 -25.19
C ILE A 57 -12.93 0.52 -25.30
N SER A 58 -13.06 -0.31 -26.34
CA SER A 58 -14.22 -1.18 -26.53
C SER A 58 -14.47 -2.06 -25.30
N THR A 59 -15.73 -2.23 -24.94
CA THR A 59 -16.14 -3.20 -23.92
C THR A 59 -16.27 -4.63 -24.46
N LYS A 60 -16.00 -4.82 -25.75
CA LYS A 60 -15.99 -6.14 -26.41
C LYS A 60 -14.63 -6.83 -26.21
N GLU A 61 -14.53 -8.08 -26.64
CA GLU A 61 -13.34 -8.92 -26.49
C GLU A 61 -12.06 -8.34 -27.13
N ASP A 62 -12.20 -7.43 -28.11
CA ASP A 62 -11.09 -6.75 -28.75
C ASP A 62 -10.60 -5.49 -28.01
N GLY A 63 -11.27 -5.08 -26.94
CA GLY A 63 -10.86 -3.93 -26.13
C GLY A 63 -9.47 -4.13 -25.52
N LYS A 64 -8.74 -3.00 -25.37
CA LYS A 64 -7.37 -3.01 -24.82
C LYS A 64 -7.22 -2.18 -23.53
N VAL A 65 -8.30 -1.60 -23.05
CA VAL A 65 -8.32 -0.79 -21.84
C VAL A 65 -9.32 -1.36 -20.84
N TYR A 66 -8.85 -1.77 -19.71
CA TYR A 66 -9.64 -2.44 -18.66
C TYR A 66 -9.61 -1.63 -17.36
N THR A 67 -10.72 -1.54 -16.68
CA THR A 67 -10.80 -1.02 -15.33
C THR A 67 -10.73 -2.15 -14.32
N ILE A 68 -9.82 -2.04 -13.36
CA ILE A 68 -9.75 -2.99 -12.25
C ILE A 68 -10.94 -2.73 -11.31
N THR A 69 -11.86 -3.69 -11.28
CA THR A 69 -13.07 -3.63 -10.45
C THR A 69 -12.71 -3.49 -8.98
N ASN A 70 -13.42 -2.62 -8.26
CA ASN A 70 -13.13 -2.21 -6.89
C ASN A 70 -11.79 -1.51 -6.68
N GLY A 71 -10.99 -1.32 -7.74
CA GLY A 71 -9.74 -0.58 -7.71
C GLY A 71 -8.74 -1.13 -6.69
N ALA A 72 -7.96 -0.24 -6.10
CA ALA A 72 -6.96 -0.61 -5.10
C ALA A 72 -7.55 -1.28 -3.86
N LYS A 73 -8.80 -0.99 -3.51
CA LYS A 73 -9.50 -1.66 -2.40
C LYS A 73 -9.78 -3.13 -2.70
N GLY A 74 -10.08 -3.47 -3.97
CA GLY A 74 -10.29 -4.85 -4.38
C GLY A 74 -9.01 -5.68 -4.53
N LEU A 75 -7.86 -5.00 -4.56
CA LEU A 75 -6.52 -5.59 -4.67
C LEU A 75 -5.71 -5.46 -3.38
N GLU A 76 -6.37 -5.34 -2.22
CA GLU A 76 -5.71 -5.05 -0.93
C GLU A 76 -4.44 -5.88 -0.72
N LEU A 77 -4.48 -7.15 -1.02
CA LEU A 77 -3.35 -8.07 -0.87
C LEU A 77 -2.22 -7.77 -1.86
N LEU A 78 -2.54 -7.70 -3.15
CA LEU A 78 -1.58 -7.42 -4.23
C LEU A 78 -1.02 -5.99 -4.13
N TYR A 79 -1.84 -5.03 -3.71
CA TYR A 79 -1.42 -3.65 -3.55
C TYR A 79 -0.51 -3.46 -2.33
N ALA A 80 -0.78 -4.16 -1.23
CA ALA A 80 0.13 -4.20 -0.08
C ALA A 80 1.47 -4.82 -0.46
N MET A 81 1.47 -5.84 -1.32
CA MET A 81 2.68 -6.51 -1.79
C MET A 81 3.44 -5.74 -2.87
N SER A 82 2.75 -5.13 -3.84
CA SER A 82 3.38 -4.46 -4.98
C SER A 82 3.84 -3.04 -4.69
N GLY A 83 3.27 -2.37 -3.70
CA GLY A 83 3.68 -1.02 -3.25
C GLY A 83 4.80 -1.05 -2.22
N THR A 84 5.18 -2.22 -1.76
CA THR A 84 6.24 -2.44 -0.78
C THR A 84 7.15 -3.52 -1.32
N ASP A 85 8.44 -3.34 -1.29
CA ASP A 85 9.40 -4.40 -1.60
C ASP A 85 9.41 -5.51 -0.51
N GLY A 86 8.37 -5.56 0.33
CA GLY A 86 8.22 -6.51 1.43
C GLY A 86 7.44 -7.75 1.02
N ASN A 87 7.58 -8.80 1.80
CA ASN A 87 6.89 -10.07 1.65
C ASN A 87 5.52 -10.02 2.34
N ALA A 88 4.68 -11.03 2.09
CA ALA A 88 3.42 -11.21 2.77
C ALA A 88 3.38 -12.54 3.53
N VAL A 89 2.71 -12.53 4.68
CA VAL A 89 2.39 -13.73 5.46
C VAL A 89 0.91 -13.69 5.82
N ASP A 90 0.28 -14.84 5.93
CA ASP A 90 -1.12 -14.92 6.39
C ASP A 90 -1.21 -14.81 7.93
N GLY A 91 -2.41 -14.58 8.44
CA GLY A 91 -2.65 -14.44 9.88
C GLY A 91 -2.28 -15.71 10.66
N LYS A 92 -2.50 -16.91 10.10
CA LYS A 92 -2.12 -18.18 10.75
C LYS A 92 -0.61 -18.29 10.93
N THR A 93 0.14 -17.94 9.89
CA THR A 93 1.61 -17.90 9.94
C THR A 93 2.10 -16.89 10.99
N ALA A 94 1.46 -15.73 11.06
CA ALA A 94 1.79 -14.70 12.06
C ALA A 94 1.50 -15.18 13.48
N VAL A 95 0.35 -15.80 13.72
CA VAL A 95 0.01 -16.39 15.04
C VAL A 95 0.98 -17.51 15.43
N ALA A 96 1.33 -18.38 14.47
CA ALA A 96 2.32 -19.44 14.70
C ALA A 96 3.76 -18.93 14.94
N ALA A 97 4.03 -17.68 14.61
CA ALA A 97 5.31 -17.03 14.83
C ALA A 97 5.41 -16.35 16.21
N VAL A 98 4.30 -16.23 16.93
CA VAL A 98 4.26 -15.66 18.28
C VAL A 98 5.22 -16.45 19.22
N GLY A 99 6.15 -15.71 19.83
CA GLY A 99 7.11 -16.29 20.77
C GLY A 99 8.33 -16.97 20.14
N LYS A 100 8.49 -16.92 18.81
CA LYS A 100 9.73 -17.34 18.15
C LYS A 100 10.83 -16.30 18.33
N ASP A 101 12.04 -16.76 18.62
CA ASP A 101 13.17 -15.88 18.88
C ASP A 101 13.66 -15.13 17.64
N ASP A 102 13.40 -15.64 16.44
CA ASP A 102 13.81 -15.08 15.16
C ASP A 102 12.76 -14.14 14.53
N VAL A 103 11.60 -13.95 15.17
CA VAL A 103 10.51 -13.10 14.68
C VAL A 103 10.20 -11.97 15.66
N VAL A 104 9.93 -10.78 15.13
CA VAL A 104 9.34 -9.65 15.88
C VAL A 104 8.08 -9.19 15.16
N ILE A 105 6.98 -9.10 15.90
CA ILE A 105 5.72 -8.55 15.40
C ILE A 105 5.64 -7.08 15.83
N LEU A 106 5.66 -6.18 14.86
CA LEU A 106 5.45 -4.75 15.05
C LEU A 106 3.97 -4.42 14.79
N ASP A 107 3.23 -4.12 15.82
CA ASP A 107 1.84 -3.70 15.71
C ASP A 107 1.80 -2.20 15.42
N VAL A 108 1.51 -1.86 14.17
CA VAL A 108 1.53 -0.49 13.65
C VAL A 108 0.16 0.18 13.70
N ARG A 109 -0.83 -0.44 14.34
CA ARG A 109 -2.15 0.13 14.56
C ARG A 109 -2.10 1.30 15.56
N ALA A 110 -3.20 2.05 15.64
CA ALA A 110 -3.35 3.06 16.68
C ALA A 110 -3.23 2.43 18.08
N THR A 111 -2.64 3.16 19.03
CA THR A 111 -2.40 2.71 20.41
C THR A 111 -3.67 2.18 21.09
N GLY A 112 -4.84 2.80 20.83
CA GLY A 112 -6.12 2.32 21.36
C GLY A 112 -6.51 0.93 20.83
N ASN A 113 -6.22 0.64 19.55
CA ASN A 113 -6.49 -0.67 18.97
C ASN A 113 -5.57 -1.75 19.56
N TYR A 114 -4.30 -1.40 19.78
CA TYR A 114 -3.36 -2.28 20.48
C TYR A 114 -3.83 -2.58 21.91
N GLY A 115 -4.27 -1.55 22.63
CA GLY A 115 -4.79 -1.68 24.00
C GLY A 115 -6.06 -2.52 24.11
N SER A 116 -6.90 -2.50 23.06
CA SER A 116 -8.13 -3.30 23.02
C SER A 116 -7.90 -4.79 22.74
N GLY A 117 -6.75 -5.13 22.15
CA GLY A 117 -6.34 -6.50 21.87
C GLY A 117 -5.17 -6.54 20.89
N HIS A 118 -4.17 -7.36 21.17
CA HIS A 118 -2.97 -7.50 20.35
C HIS A 118 -2.43 -8.93 20.39
N LEU A 119 -1.60 -9.30 19.45
CA LEU A 119 -0.87 -10.57 19.48
C LEU A 119 0.13 -10.58 20.66
N LYS A 120 0.14 -11.66 21.40
CA LYS A 120 1.04 -11.80 22.56
C LYS A 120 2.50 -11.57 22.13
N GLY A 121 3.17 -10.65 22.83
CA GLY A 121 4.58 -10.32 22.55
C GLY A 121 4.79 -9.41 21.34
N SER A 122 3.74 -8.94 20.67
CA SER A 122 3.88 -7.88 19.67
C SER A 122 4.23 -6.55 20.33
N MET A 123 4.90 -5.69 19.58
CA MET A 123 5.37 -4.39 20.05
C MET A 123 4.52 -3.28 19.43
N SER A 124 3.94 -2.42 20.26
CA SER A 124 3.18 -1.26 19.79
C SER A 124 4.10 -0.21 19.18
N THR A 125 4.04 -0.06 17.88
CA THR A 125 4.85 0.90 17.09
C THR A 125 3.94 1.63 16.10
N PRO A 126 3.02 2.49 16.58
CA PRO A 126 1.94 3.00 15.77
C PRO A 126 2.43 3.91 14.64
N VAL A 127 1.92 3.68 13.43
CA VAL A 127 1.96 4.62 12.30
C VAL A 127 0.55 5.09 11.94
N PHE A 128 -0.42 4.84 12.84
CA PHE A 128 -1.83 5.13 12.66
C PHE A 128 -2.41 5.76 13.94
N ASN A 129 -3.28 6.77 13.78
CA ASN A 129 -4.04 7.37 14.87
C ASN A 129 -5.46 7.77 14.39
N ALA A 130 -6.19 8.53 15.19
CA ALA A 130 -7.54 9.00 14.85
C ALA A 130 -7.60 9.82 13.53
N ASN A 131 -6.49 10.45 13.13
CA ASN A 131 -6.38 11.23 11.89
C ASN A 131 -5.97 10.37 10.67
N GLY A 132 -5.79 9.07 10.85
CA GLY A 132 -5.42 8.13 9.82
C GLY A 132 -3.96 7.66 9.91
N VAL A 133 -3.47 7.13 8.80
CA VAL A 133 -2.08 6.67 8.67
C VAL A 133 -1.13 7.87 8.49
N ALA A 134 0.08 7.76 9.03
CA ALA A 134 1.17 8.70 8.77
C ALA A 134 1.41 8.82 7.25
N LYS A 135 1.49 10.05 6.75
CA LYS A 135 1.54 10.35 5.32
C LYS A 135 2.93 10.79 4.84
N THR A 136 3.69 11.37 5.76
CA THR A 136 5.02 11.92 5.47
C THR A 136 6.01 11.51 6.56
N THR A 137 7.30 11.63 6.27
CA THR A 137 8.36 11.40 7.25
C THR A 137 8.37 12.44 8.38
N ASP A 138 7.73 13.59 8.17
CA ASP A 138 7.64 14.67 9.16
C ASP A 138 6.52 14.48 10.17
N ASP A 139 5.57 13.58 9.91
CA ASP A 139 4.53 13.22 10.88
C ASP A 139 5.18 12.69 12.17
N GLN A 140 4.63 13.08 13.32
CA GLN A 140 5.18 12.64 14.61
C GLN A 140 5.19 11.11 14.73
N LEU A 141 4.15 10.41 14.25
CA LEU A 141 4.11 8.95 14.22
C LEU A 141 5.25 8.34 13.40
N SER A 142 5.58 8.95 12.25
CA SER A 142 6.71 8.51 11.43
C SER A 142 8.03 8.70 12.15
N LYS A 143 8.20 9.84 12.84
CA LYS A 143 9.41 10.12 13.64
C LYS A 143 9.56 9.14 14.79
N ASP A 144 8.49 8.88 15.53
CA ASP A 144 8.48 7.96 16.68
C ASP A 144 8.77 6.52 16.22
N PHE A 145 8.13 6.08 15.14
CA PHE A 145 8.39 4.77 14.54
C PHE A 145 9.85 4.66 14.07
N THR A 146 10.33 5.65 13.31
CA THR A 146 11.72 5.67 12.80
C THR A 146 12.73 5.67 13.94
N LYS A 147 12.49 6.48 14.98
CA LYS A 147 13.34 6.46 16.18
C LYS A 147 13.38 5.09 16.80
N TYR A 148 12.22 4.47 17.04
CA TYR A 148 12.13 3.13 17.64
C TYR A 148 12.95 2.09 16.85
N VAL A 149 12.73 2.01 15.53
CA VAL A 149 13.42 1.02 14.69
C VAL A 149 14.92 1.32 14.58
N THR A 150 15.32 2.59 14.61
CA THR A 150 16.74 2.97 14.58
C THR A 150 17.44 2.63 15.89
N ASP A 151 16.84 2.95 17.03
CA ASP A 151 17.41 2.65 18.36
C ASP A 151 17.56 1.14 18.58
N ASN A 152 16.68 0.34 17.99
CA ASN A 152 16.67 -1.12 18.13
C ASN A 152 17.28 -1.86 16.93
N LYS A 153 17.91 -1.16 15.99
CA LYS A 153 18.34 -1.71 14.71
C LYS A 153 19.20 -2.96 14.85
N ALA A 154 20.22 -2.92 15.70
CA ALA A 154 21.14 -4.04 15.92
C ALA A 154 20.45 -5.37 16.29
N THR A 155 19.28 -5.28 16.91
CA THR A 155 18.46 -6.45 17.27
C THR A 155 17.45 -6.78 16.18
N LEU A 156 16.72 -5.79 15.68
CA LEU A 156 15.61 -5.98 14.75
C LEU A 156 16.08 -6.47 13.37
N GLU A 157 17.21 -5.96 12.85
CA GLU A 157 17.70 -6.34 11.51
C GLU A 157 18.15 -7.81 11.41
N LYS A 158 18.34 -8.49 12.52
CA LYS A 158 18.68 -9.91 12.58
C LYS A 158 17.44 -10.80 12.49
N LYS A 159 16.25 -10.23 12.65
CA LYS A 159 14.98 -10.95 12.78
C LYS A 159 14.07 -10.74 11.56
N GLU A 160 13.12 -11.62 11.41
CA GLU A 160 11.98 -11.41 10.52
C GLU A 160 11.01 -10.43 11.18
N LEU A 161 10.65 -9.36 10.50
CA LEU A 161 9.75 -8.32 11.01
C LEU A 161 8.37 -8.50 10.40
N TYR A 162 7.38 -8.80 11.23
CA TYR A 162 6.00 -8.96 10.82
C TYR A 162 5.21 -7.71 11.19
N LEU A 163 4.66 -7.03 10.18
CA LEU A 163 3.90 -5.78 10.34
C LEU A 163 2.41 -6.07 10.47
N LEU A 164 1.85 -5.84 11.65
CA LEU A 164 0.43 -6.00 11.93
C LEU A 164 -0.26 -4.63 11.86
N CYS A 165 -1.16 -4.45 10.90
CA CYS A 165 -2.07 -3.32 10.87
C CYS A 165 -3.52 -3.80 10.84
N ASN A 166 -4.51 -2.91 10.72
CA ASN A 166 -5.92 -3.30 10.77
C ASN A 166 -6.35 -4.27 9.64
N SER A 167 -5.80 -4.08 8.44
CA SER A 167 -6.23 -4.80 7.22
C SER A 167 -5.07 -5.30 6.35
N GLY A 168 -3.84 -5.24 6.83
CA GLY A 168 -2.67 -5.60 6.01
C GLY A 168 -2.36 -4.60 4.88
N ALA A 169 -2.84 -3.35 4.95
CA ALA A 169 -2.72 -2.38 3.86
C ALA A 169 -1.92 -1.12 4.24
N SER A 170 -2.58 0.02 4.41
CA SER A 170 -1.94 1.35 4.50
C SER A 170 -0.93 1.51 5.64
N GLY A 171 -1.23 0.97 6.83
CA GLY A 171 -0.29 1.03 7.97
C GLY A 171 0.97 0.21 7.71
N ALA A 172 0.83 -0.99 7.19
CA ALA A 172 1.98 -1.83 6.83
C ALA A 172 2.85 -1.18 5.75
N ARG A 173 2.24 -0.57 4.73
CA ARG A 173 2.99 0.18 3.69
C ARG A 173 3.77 1.36 4.27
N ALA A 174 3.14 2.16 5.13
CA ALA A 174 3.82 3.28 5.76
C ALA A 174 5.02 2.78 6.59
N ALA A 175 4.82 1.75 7.41
CA ALA A 175 5.90 1.16 8.20
C ALA A 175 7.01 0.57 7.32
N THR A 176 6.69 -0.13 6.24
CA THR A 176 7.68 -0.67 5.29
C THR A 176 8.50 0.45 4.64
N ALA A 177 7.85 1.54 4.22
CA ALA A 177 8.54 2.70 3.65
C ALA A 177 9.50 3.35 4.67
N LEU A 178 9.10 3.46 5.93
CA LEU A 178 9.94 3.98 7.01
C LEU A 178 11.12 3.03 7.32
N LEU A 179 10.88 1.71 7.35
CA LEU A 179 11.94 0.70 7.50
C LEU A 179 12.95 0.78 6.36
N LYS A 180 12.48 0.92 5.12
CA LYS A 180 13.34 1.13 3.94
C LYS A 180 14.22 2.37 4.11
N SER A 181 13.63 3.49 4.51
CA SER A 181 14.36 4.74 4.76
C SER A 181 15.37 4.62 5.90
N ALA A 182 15.09 3.78 6.91
CA ALA A 182 16.01 3.46 8.00
C ALA A 182 17.08 2.42 7.62
N GLY A 183 17.10 1.96 6.36
CA GLY A 183 18.11 1.05 5.82
C GLY A 183 17.95 -0.40 6.25
N TYR A 184 16.70 -0.87 6.46
CA TYR A 184 16.41 -2.27 6.71
C TYR A 184 16.38 -3.10 5.43
N ASN A 185 16.78 -4.37 5.54
CA ASN A 185 16.62 -5.34 4.45
C ASN A 185 15.15 -5.75 4.34
N LEU A 186 14.48 -5.28 3.30
CA LEU A 186 13.04 -5.55 3.10
C LEU A 186 12.72 -7.02 2.78
N ALA A 187 13.72 -7.84 2.42
CA ALA A 187 13.50 -9.29 2.28
C ALA A 187 13.07 -9.95 3.61
N LYS A 188 13.36 -9.30 4.75
CA LYS A 188 12.98 -9.73 6.10
C LYS A 188 11.76 -9.00 6.67
N VAL A 189 11.10 -8.17 5.86
CA VAL A 189 9.92 -7.42 6.28
C VAL A 189 8.68 -8.02 5.65
N HIS A 190 7.72 -8.41 6.46
CA HIS A 190 6.51 -9.11 6.03
C HIS A 190 5.26 -8.35 6.46
N THR A 191 4.33 -8.15 5.55
CA THR A 191 2.99 -7.65 5.87
C THR A 191 2.09 -8.82 6.23
N ILE A 192 1.42 -8.76 7.38
CA ILE A 192 0.38 -9.73 7.74
C ILE A 192 -0.87 -9.39 6.93
N THR A 193 -1.20 -10.26 5.98
CA THR A 193 -2.37 -10.11 5.11
C THR A 193 -3.66 -10.21 5.93
N GLY A 194 -4.67 -9.39 5.58
CA GLY A 194 -5.87 -9.26 6.40
C GLY A 194 -5.66 -8.52 7.72
N GLY A 195 -4.41 -8.40 8.16
CA GLY A 195 -4.06 -7.66 9.37
C GLY A 195 -4.69 -8.26 10.64
N ALA A 196 -5.09 -7.40 11.57
CA ALA A 196 -5.69 -7.82 12.84
C ALA A 196 -7.09 -8.44 12.72
N LYS A 197 -7.68 -8.44 11.52
CA LYS A 197 -8.95 -9.12 11.29
C LYS A 197 -8.80 -10.62 11.09
N ASP A 198 -7.62 -11.05 10.63
CA ASP A 198 -7.32 -12.43 10.25
C ASP A 198 -6.25 -13.08 11.15
N ALA A 199 -5.69 -12.31 12.10
CA ALA A 199 -4.68 -12.76 13.06
C ALA A 199 -5.26 -13.14 14.41
#